data_7878c25170583100eda13011ca003ec8
#
_entry.id   7878c25170583100eda13011ca003ec8
#
_cell.length_a   1.000
_cell.length_b   1.000
_cell.length_c   1.000
_cell.angle_alpha   90.00
_cell.angle_beta   90.00
_cell.angle_gamma   90.00
#
_symmetry.space_group_name_H-M   'P 1'
#
loop_
_entity.id
_entity.type
_entity.pdbx_description
1 polymer ?
#
loop_
_entity_poly.entity_id
_entity_poly.type
_entity_poly.pdbx_seq_one_letter_code
_entity_poly.pdbx_strand_id
1 'polypeptide(L)'
;MVNAQIAEILFNMASYIEMESGKNAFFRARALKNAADVLSSFPSDLSSPEWCDVSKLEKIQGIGKNTAEHIVEFIKTGSVSDYETLKSKSPVKLEELLRIQGVGPKSILKLYKELGVTDVKSLKKAALNNKISELSGFGDKKQSSILESIEFAITHSGRVSIADAEYEINKLFDFMKNDKNIIKIEVAGSLRRRKETIGDIDILVASNDTKETMLHFISYRNVEKILAHGATRSSIWLKSKIQVDIRLVNLDSFGAALQYFTGSKEHNVKLRNVAISKGYKLSEYGLFNRGDLKLKEGKDEKKIYEILVNNYIEPELREDQGEIESATKNSLPNLITLSDIKGDLQMHTTFSDGENSIVEMAKKGIDLGYKYIGITDHFGKLKIANAINESGFETYLKAIRQADKETAGIKVFASGEIEIDKNGDLEFKKELLEQLDYVIAVIHFSTKMAKVEMTKRIIKALRNPLVKILAHPTGRLIDQRPGFEFDHQEVFKVAKEENVALEINAHPKRLDLNDKLTYIAIVMGCKVVINTDSHSIREMENMRFGVDVARRAWVQKDSLLMIDI
;
A
#
# COMPACT_ATOMS: atom_id res chain seq x y z
N MET A 1 -4.15 12.59 -4.61
CA MET A 1 -4.26 13.89 -3.91
C MET A 1 -3.40 14.89 -4.66
N VAL A 2 -3.84 16.13 -4.82
CA VAL A 2 -3.15 17.17 -5.62
C VAL A 2 -1.74 17.44 -5.11
N ASN A 3 -1.55 17.48 -3.79
CA ASN A 3 -0.21 17.69 -3.19
C ASN A 3 0.81 16.64 -3.64
N ALA A 4 0.44 15.36 -3.62
CA ALA A 4 1.34 14.29 -4.03
C ALA A 4 1.69 14.36 -5.52
N GLN A 5 0.73 14.74 -6.37
CA GLN A 5 0.97 14.93 -7.81
C GLN A 5 1.93 16.10 -8.07
N ILE A 6 1.72 17.21 -7.38
CA ILE A 6 2.62 18.37 -7.49
C ILE A 6 4.02 18.01 -6.98
N ALA A 7 4.11 17.34 -5.83
CA ALA A 7 5.38 16.89 -5.27
C ALA A 7 6.14 15.97 -6.23
N GLU A 8 5.45 15.01 -6.85
CA GLU A 8 6.04 14.11 -7.86
C GLU A 8 6.55 14.90 -9.09
N ILE A 9 5.78 15.86 -9.58
CA ILE A 9 6.19 16.72 -10.71
C ILE A 9 7.45 17.51 -10.34
N LEU A 10 7.48 18.15 -9.18
CA LEU A 10 8.65 18.93 -8.72
C LEU A 10 9.88 18.03 -8.53
N PHE A 11 9.70 16.82 -8.00
CA PHE A 11 10.77 15.84 -7.86
C PHE A 11 11.31 15.39 -9.23
N ASN A 12 10.42 15.15 -10.19
CA ASN A 12 10.80 14.78 -11.56
C ASN A 12 11.50 15.93 -12.28
N MET A 13 11.01 17.18 -12.14
CA MET A 13 11.69 18.38 -12.64
C MET A 13 13.11 18.50 -12.06
N ALA A 14 13.25 18.32 -10.75
CA ALA A 14 14.56 18.31 -10.10
C ALA A 14 15.49 17.26 -10.70
N SER A 15 14.96 16.08 -10.97
CA SER A 15 15.72 14.96 -11.53
C SER A 15 16.16 15.22 -12.98
N TYR A 16 15.33 15.85 -13.81
CA TYR A 16 15.71 16.32 -15.15
C TYR A 16 16.82 17.38 -15.06
N ILE A 17 16.69 18.34 -14.15
CA ILE A 17 17.69 19.41 -13.95
C ILE A 17 19.02 18.84 -13.43
N GLU A 18 19.00 17.80 -12.59
CA GLU A 18 20.23 17.12 -12.14
C GLU A 18 21.01 16.43 -13.27
N MET A 19 20.35 16.13 -14.40
CA MET A 19 21.02 15.63 -15.60
C MET A 19 21.69 16.78 -16.39
N GLU A 20 21.35 18.03 -16.13
CA GLU A 20 22.05 19.17 -16.69
C GLU A 20 23.41 19.34 -16.00
N SER A 21 24.41 19.86 -16.72
CA SER A 21 25.73 20.12 -16.17
C SER A 21 25.83 21.59 -15.71
N GLY A 22 26.17 21.86 -14.44
CA GLY A 22 26.44 23.20 -13.97
C GLY A 22 26.09 23.47 -12.49
N LYS A 23 26.74 24.46 -11.88
CA LYS A 23 26.49 24.84 -10.48
C LYS A 23 25.04 25.32 -10.23
N ASN A 24 24.46 26.05 -11.16
CA ASN A 24 23.07 26.54 -11.05
C ASN A 24 22.05 25.41 -11.11
N ALA A 25 22.30 24.34 -11.87
CA ALA A 25 21.45 23.17 -11.92
C ALA A 25 21.33 22.48 -10.55
N PHE A 26 22.44 22.37 -9.83
CA PHE A 26 22.46 21.77 -8.50
C PHE A 26 21.55 22.51 -7.50
N PHE A 27 21.63 23.85 -7.44
CA PHE A 27 20.82 24.64 -6.51
C PHE A 27 19.33 24.62 -6.90
N ARG A 28 19.02 24.70 -8.20
CA ARG A 28 17.64 24.61 -8.70
C ARG A 28 17.02 23.24 -8.37
N ALA A 29 17.72 22.15 -8.65
CA ALA A 29 17.27 20.81 -8.36
C ALA A 29 17.04 20.60 -6.84
N ARG A 30 17.96 21.10 -6.01
CA ARG A 30 17.83 21.01 -4.55
C ARG A 30 16.61 21.79 -4.04
N ALA A 31 16.35 22.99 -4.56
CA ALA A 31 15.19 23.78 -4.17
C ALA A 31 13.86 23.08 -4.52
N LEU A 32 13.78 22.46 -5.71
CA LEU A 32 12.60 21.71 -6.13
C LEU A 32 12.41 20.43 -5.30
N LYS A 33 13.48 19.72 -4.93
CA LYS A 33 13.39 18.56 -4.03
C LYS A 33 12.89 18.94 -2.66
N ASN A 34 13.47 19.97 -2.06
CA ASN A 34 13.01 20.45 -0.76
C ASN A 34 11.52 20.85 -0.80
N ALA A 35 11.09 21.51 -1.88
CA ALA A 35 9.68 21.85 -2.03
C ALA A 35 8.80 20.61 -2.24
N ALA A 36 9.26 19.59 -2.97
CA ALA A 36 8.54 18.33 -3.11
C ALA A 36 8.37 17.63 -1.77
N ASP A 37 9.42 17.60 -0.93
CA ASP A 37 9.37 17.02 0.42
C ASP A 37 8.37 17.79 1.30
N VAL A 38 8.43 19.13 1.28
CA VAL A 38 7.47 20.01 2.01
C VAL A 38 6.04 19.74 1.55
N LEU A 39 5.78 19.60 0.23
CA LEU A 39 4.43 19.39 -0.29
C LEU A 39 3.93 17.97 -0.04
N SER A 40 4.81 17.00 0.04
CA SER A 40 4.44 15.61 0.39
C SER A 40 3.88 15.49 1.80
N SER A 41 4.34 16.37 2.70
CA SER A 41 3.93 16.46 4.11
C SER A 41 2.98 17.63 4.41
N PHE A 42 2.58 18.42 3.39
CA PHE A 42 1.77 19.62 3.60
C PHE A 42 0.33 19.27 4.01
N PRO A 43 -0.14 19.75 5.18
CA PRO A 43 -1.39 19.27 5.79
C PRO A 43 -2.66 19.73 5.06
N SER A 44 -2.60 20.83 4.30
CA SER A 44 -3.76 21.38 3.60
C SER A 44 -3.84 20.87 2.16
N ASP A 45 -5.05 20.59 1.66
CA ASP A 45 -5.27 20.23 0.26
C ASP A 45 -5.07 21.45 -0.64
N LEU A 46 -4.01 21.44 -1.43
CA LEU A 46 -3.67 22.52 -2.36
C LEU A 46 -4.68 22.65 -3.52
N SER A 47 -5.61 21.73 -3.70
CA SER A 47 -6.70 21.90 -4.66
C SER A 47 -7.72 22.97 -4.24
N SER A 48 -7.70 23.40 -2.98
CA SER A 48 -8.58 24.44 -2.47
C SER A 48 -8.27 25.80 -3.12
N PRO A 49 -9.28 26.58 -3.54
CA PRO A 49 -9.10 27.87 -4.24
C PRO A 49 -8.21 28.87 -3.50
N GLU A 50 -8.15 28.75 -2.18
CA GLU A 50 -7.33 29.61 -1.33
C GLU A 50 -5.82 29.46 -1.56
N TRP A 51 -5.34 28.35 -2.14
CA TRP A 51 -3.94 28.08 -2.45
C TRP A 51 -3.54 28.50 -3.86
N CYS A 52 -4.47 29.04 -4.65
CA CYS A 52 -4.19 29.61 -5.98
C CYS A 52 -3.51 30.98 -5.94
N ASP A 53 -2.72 31.25 -4.90
CA ASP A 53 -2.04 32.54 -4.66
C ASP A 53 -0.55 32.29 -4.40
N VAL A 54 0.30 32.79 -5.32
CA VAL A 54 1.77 32.65 -5.23
C VAL A 54 2.30 33.27 -3.93
N SER A 55 1.81 34.43 -3.52
CA SER A 55 2.28 35.13 -2.32
C SER A 55 1.91 34.39 -1.01
N LYS A 56 0.87 33.58 -1.04
CA LYS A 56 0.48 32.70 0.07
C LYS A 56 1.36 31.47 0.15
N LEU A 57 1.66 30.87 -1.00
CA LEU A 57 2.54 29.71 -1.10
C LEU A 57 4.00 30.04 -0.73
N GLU A 58 4.48 31.21 -1.07
CA GLU A 58 5.84 31.69 -0.69
C GLU A 58 6.05 31.82 0.83
N LYS A 59 4.97 31.91 1.62
CA LYS A 59 5.07 31.93 3.09
C LYS A 59 5.34 30.53 3.67
N ILE A 60 5.19 29.48 2.87
CA ILE A 60 5.52 28.12 3.30
C ILE A 60 7.04 27.98 3.24
N GLN A 61 7.64 27.65 4.38
CA GLN A 61 9.09 27.45 4.45
C GLN A 61 9.53 26.35 3.46
N GLY A 62 10.50 26.69 2.60
CA GLY A 62 11.00 25.77 1.57
C GLY A 62 10.36 25.95 0.19
N ILE A 63 9.33 26.78 0.04
CA ILE A 63 8.70 27.12 -1.24
C ILE A 63 9.11 28.52 -1.66
N GLY A 64 9.91 28.63 -2.71
CA GLY A 64 10.28 29.90 -3.32
C GLY A 64 9.32 30.31 -4.45
N LYS A 65 9.43 31.56 -4.92
CA LYS A 65 8.55 32.16 -5.91
C LYS A 65 8.31 31.29 -7.15
N ASN A 66 9.37 30.83 -7.83
CA ASN A 66 9.24 30.01 -9.05
C ASN A 66 8.51 28.68 -8.76
N THR A 67 8.76 28.06 -7.60
CA THR A 67 8.07 26.83 -7.21
C THR A 67 6.60 27.12 -6.91
N ALA A 68 6.28 28.23 -6.25
CA ALA A 68 4.90 28.66 -6.01
C ALA A 68 4.14 28.92 -7.33
N GLU A 69 4.82 29.49 -8.33
CA GLU A 69 4.25 29.69 -9.68
C GLU A 69 3.93 28.34 -10.36
N HIS A 70 4.82 27.34 -10.27
CA HIS A 70 4.56 25.98 -10.77
C HIS A 70 3.37 25.32 -10.06
N ILE A 71 3.26 25.49 -8.75
CA ILE A 71 2.13 24.96 -7.96
C ILE A 71 0.82 25.58 -8.42
N VAL A 72 0.77 26.92 -8.55
CA VAL A 72 -0.43 27.61 -9.02
C VAL A 72 -0.78 27.24 -10.45
N GLU A 73 0.20 27.10 -11.33
CA GLU A 73 -0.01 26.63 -12.70
C GLU A 73 -0.67 25.25 -12.70
N PHE A 74 -0.12 24.31 -11.92
CA PHE A 74 -0.70 22.96 -11.82
C PHE A 74 -2.13 22.97 -11.27
N ILE A 75 -2.41 23.74 -10.22
CA ILE A 75 -3.75 23.85 -9.65
C ILE A 75 -4.75 24.34 -10.69
N LYS A 76 -4.36 25.30 -11.54
CA LYS A 76 -5.22 25.91 -12.57
C LYS A 76 -5.40 25.05 -13.81
N THR A 77 -4.34 24.38 -14.25
CA THR A 77 -4.28 23.75 -15.59
C THR A 77 -4.18 22.23 -15.53
N GLY A 78 -3.78 21.67 -14.39
CA GLY A 78 -3.46 20.23 -14.23
C GLY A 78 -2.10 19.83 -14.80
N SER A 79 -1.27 20.81 -15.24
CA SER A 79 0.07 20.57 -15.80
C SER A 79 1.03 21.71 -15.43
N VAL A 80 2.33 21.46 -15.60
CA VAL A 80 3.40 22.47 -15.44
C VAL A 80 4.19 22.55 -16.73
N SER A 81 4.15 23.69 -17.42
CA SER A 81 4.77 23.87 -18.73
C SER A 81 6.28 23.67 -18.74
N ASP A 82 6.98 24.08 -17.70
CA ASP A 82 8.41 23.85 -17.54
C ASP A 82 8.72 22.35 -17.40
N TYR A 83 7.87 21.58 -16.73
CA TYR A 83 8.00 20.13 -16.63
C TYR A 83 7.87 19.45 -17.98
N GLU A 84 6.83 19.78 -18.76
CA GLU A 84 6.62 19.24 -20.08
C GLU A 84 7.77 19.58 -21.04
N THR A 85 8.32 20.79 -20.90
CA THR A 85 9.51 21.24 -21.65
C THR A 85 10.75 20.43 -21.30
N LEU A 86 11.03 20.19 -20.01
CA LEU A 86 12.15 19.36 -19.55
C LEU A 86 12.00 17.92 -20.05
N LYS A 87 10.81 17.37 -19.94
CA LYS A 87 10.46 16.02 -20.38
C LYS A 87 10.66 15.84 -21.89
N SER A 88 10.17 16.78 -22.70
CA SER A 88 10.27 16.71 -24.17
C SER A 88 11.71 16.83 -24.70
N LYS A 89 12.57 17.56 -23.97
CA LYS A 89 13.99 17.73 -24.32
C LYS A 89 14.88 16.58 -23.85
N SER A 90 14.38 15.72 -22.96
CA SER A 90 15.17 14.62 -22.41
C SER A 90 15.36 13.51 -23.43
N PRO A 91 16.60 13.04 -23.65
CA PRO A 91 16.88 11.91 -24.53
C PRO A 91 16.52 10.56 -23.91
N VAL A 92 16.13 10.54 -22.61
CA VAL A 92 15.82 9.32 -21.86
C VAL A 92 14.42 9.41 -21.25
N LYS A 93 13.78 8.26 -21.08
CA LYS A 93 12.53 8.13 -20.33
C LYS A 93 12.83 8.10 -18.84
N LEU A 94 13.15 9.28 -18.30
CA LEU A 94 13.68 9.44 -16.96
C LEU A 94 12.78 8.81 -15.89
N GLU A 95 11.47 9.05 -15.95
CA GLU A 95 10.48 8.56 -14.98
C GLU A 95 10.41 7.02 -14.94
N GLU A 96 10.55 6.36 -16.12
CA GLU A 96 10.63 4.90 -16.17
C GLU A 96 11.92 4.39 -15.50
N LEU A 97 13.04 5.04 -15.73
CA LEU A 97 14.34 4.64 -15.21
C LEU A 97 14.50 4.93 -13.72
N LEU A 98 13.88 6.00 -13.21
CA LEU A 98 13.89 6.34 -11.77
C LEU A 98 13.14 5.33 -10.90
N ARG A 99 12.21 4.56 -11.48
CA ARG A 99 11.52 3.47 -10.76
C ARG A 99 12.43 2.28 -10.47
N ILE A 100 13.59 2.21 -11.13
CA ILE A 100 14.54 1.12 -10.94
C ILE A 100 15.45 1.42 -9.76
N GLN A 101 15.42 0.57 -8.76
CA GLN A 101 16.23 0.76 -7.55
C GLN A 101 17.73 0.85 -7.86
N GLY A 102 18.39 1.83 -7.26
CA GLY A 102 19.82 2.06 -7.46
C GLY A 102 20.20 2.85 -8.71
N VAL A 103 19.20 3.33 -9.46
CA VAL A 103 19.37 4.12 -10.68
C VAL A 103 18.81 5.53 -10.46
N GLY A 104 19.60 6.41 -9.86
CA GLY A 104 19.26 7.84 -9.70
C GLY A 104 19.68 8.69 -10.90
N PRO A 105 19.31 10.01 -10.94
CA PRO A 105 19.55 10.89 -12.10
C PRO A 105 21.00 10.90 -12.61
N LYS A 106 21.98 10.97 -11.70
CA LYS A 106 23.40 10.90 -12.08
C LYS A 106 23.81 9.56 -12.68
N SER A 107 23.22 8.47 -12.17
CA SER A 107 23.46 7.12 -12.73
C SER A 107 22.85 6.99 -14.10
N ILE A 108 21.63 7.53 -14.30
CA ILE A 108 20.93 7.56 -15.59
C ILE A 108 21.74 8.33 -16.62
N LEU A 109 22.21 9.52 -16.26
CA LEU A 109 23.05 10.33 -17.16
C LEU A 109 24.31 9.58 -17.59
N LYS A 110 24.96 8.86 -16.66
CA LYS A 110 26.14 8.07 -16.96
C LYS A 110 25.84 6.88 -17.86
N LEU A 111 24.77 6.12 -17.54
CA LEU A 111 24.29 5.00 -18.34
C LEU A 111 23.90 5.44 -19.77
N TYR A 112 23.29 6.60 -19.91
CA TYR A 112 22.97 7.18 -21.21
C TYR A 112 24.24 7.52 -22.00
N LYS A 113 25.17 8.28 -21.39
CA LYS A 113 26.39 8.74 -22.07
C LYS A 113 27.33 7.60 -22.47
N GLU A 114 27.49 6.59 -21.62
CA GLU A 114 28.47 5.54 -21.83
C GLU A 114 27.90 4.28 -22.52
N LEU A 115 26.59 4.00 -22.35
CA LEU A 115 25.97 2.79 -22.87
C LEU A 115 24.75 3.05 -23.78
N GLY A 116 24.35 4.31 -23.98
CA GLY A 116 23.19 4.67 -24.80
C GLY A 116 21.85 4.21 -24.18
N VAL A 117 21.77 4.05 -22.87
CA VAL A 117 20.54 3.63 -22.18
C VAL A 117 19.53 4.77 -22.20
N THR A 118 18.37 4.55 -22.81
CA THR A 118 17.29 5.54 -22.94
C THR A 118 16.01 5.17 -22.20
N ASP A 119 15.81 3.87 -21.89
CA ASP A 119 14.62 3.31 -21.27
C ASP A 119 14.94 2.02 -20.49
N VAL A 120 13.94 1.46 -19.79
CA VAL A 120 14.10 0.22 -19.01
C VAL A 120 14.52 -0.97 -19.90
N LYS A 121 14.05 -1.02 -21.17
CA LYS A 121 14.39 -2.12 -22.09
C LYS A 121 15.87 -2.09 -22.46
N SER A 122 16.40 -0.93 -22.79
CA SER A 122 17.83 -0.74 -23.09
C SER A 122 18.69 -0.94 -21.84
N LEU A 123 18.22 -0.52 -20.66
CA LEU A 123 18.87 -0.78 -19.37
C LEU A 123 18.97 -2.29 -19.08
N LYS A 124 17.87 -3.03 -19.27
CA LYS A 124 17.86 -4.50 -19.11
C LYS A 124 18.86 -5.18 -20.05
N LYS A 125 18.89 -4.76 -21.31
CA LYS A 125 19.83 -5.30 -22.31
C LYS A 125 21.28 -5.04 -21.92
N ALA A 126 21.60 -3.84 -21.43
CA ALA A 126 22.95 -3.48 -20.97
C ALA A 126 23.37 -4.31 -19.73
N ALA A 127 22.44 -4.53 -18.80
CA ALA A 127 22.67 -5.31 -17.58
C ALA A 127 22.87 -6.81 -17.90
N LEU A 128 22.04 -7.41 -18.76
CA LEU A 128 22.19 -8.81 -19.18
C LEU A 128 23.51 -9.09 -19.93
N ASN A 129 24.06 -8.08 -20.61
CA ASN A 129 25.33 -8.18 -21.31
C ASN A 129 26.54 -7.79 -20.44
N ASN A 130 26.38 -7.68 -19.11
CA ASN A 130 27.39 -7.31 -18.12
C ASN A 130 28.07 -5.95 -18.35
N LYS A 131 27.50 -5.06 -19.19
CA LYS A 131 28.11 -3.76 -19.52
C LYS A 131 27.99 -2.74 -18.40
N ILE A 132 27.03 -2.91 -17.48
CA ILE A 132 26.83 -1.97 -16.37
C ILE A 132 27.91 -2.15 -15.31
N SER A 133 28.30 -3.38 -15.01
CA SER A 133 29.34 -3.65 -13.99
C SER A 133 30.72 -3.16 -14.40
N GLU A 134 30.99 -2.98 -15.69
CA GLU A 134 32.23 -2.44 -16.21
C GLU A 134 32.37 -0.92 -15.98
N LEU A 135 31.25 -0.23 -15.71
CA LEU A 135 31.27 1.21 -15.49
C LEU A 135 31.79 1.57 -14.11
N SER A 136 32.70 2.55 -14.05
CA SER A 136 33.21 3.08 -12.78
C SER A 136 32.05 3.51 -11.86
N GLY A 137 32.02 2.99 -10.61
CA GLY A 137 30.97 3.26 -9.62
C GLY A 137 29.70 2.40 -9.74
N PHE A 138 29.72 1.37 -10.62
CA PHE A 138 28.64 0.38 -10.67
C PHE A 138 29.13 -0.97 -10.14
N GLY A 139 29.82 -1.82 -10.65
CA GLY A 139 30.22 -3.15 -10.17
C GLY A 139 29.07 -4.17 -10.17
N ASP A 140 29.45 -5.46 -10.00
CA ASP A 140 28.52 -6.59 -10.17
C ASP A 140 27.32 -6.57 -9.23
N LYS A 141 27.53 -6.21 -7.96
CA LYS A 141 26.43 -6.11 -6.98
C LYS A 141 25.35 -5.10 -7.40
N LYS A 142 25.77 -3.96 -7.95
CA LYS A 142 24.85 -2.92 -8.40
C LYS A 142 24.12 -3.34 -9.68
N GLN A 143 24.81 -3.99 -10.60
CA GLN A 143 24.20 -4.56 -11.81
C GLN A 143 23.16 -5.63 -11.48
N SER A 144 23.48 -6.59 -10.57
CA SER A 144 22.51 -7.60 -10.13
C SER A 144 21.27 -6.95 -9.49
N SER A 145 21.47 -5.94 -8.63
CA SER A 145 20.36 -5.20 -8.02
C SER A 145 19.50 -4.46 -9.04
N ILE A 146 20.09 -3.93 -10.11
CA ILE A 146 19.37 -3.30 -11.21
C ILE A 146 18.54 -4.35 -11.96
N LEU A 147 19.10 -5.53 -12.27
CA LEU A 147 18.38 -6.62 -12.92
C LEU A 147 17.19 -7.10 -12.09
N GLU A 148 17.39 -7.36 -10.80
CA GLU A 148 16.32 -7.74 -9.89
C GLU A 148 15.21 -6.69 -9.85
N SER A 149 15.59 -5.40 -9.77
CA SER A 149 14.61 -4.30 -9.77
C SER A 149 13.86 -4.18 -11.10
N ILE A 150 14.53 -4.42 -12.23
CA ILE A 150 13.88 -4.43 -13.55
C ILE A 150 12.89 -5.60 -13.66
N GLU A 151 13.26 -6.79 -13.22
CA GLU A 151 12.38 -7.96 -13.22
C GLU A 151 11.18 -7.74 -12.32
N PHE A 152 11.40 -7.16 -11.14
CA PHE A 152 10.34 -6.76 -10.22
C PHE A 152 9.40 -5.74 -10.87
N ALA A 153 9.92 -4.67 -11.47
CA ALA A 153 9.13 -3.65 -12.16
C ALA A 153 8.32 -4.21 -13.36
N ILE A 154 8.88 -5.16 -14.11
CA ILE A 154 8.19 -5.81 -15.23
C ILE A 154 7.06 -6.72 -14.75
N THR A 155 7.29 -7.49 -13.69
CA THR A 155 6.26 -8.38 -13.13
C THR A 155 5.13 -7.63 -12.44
N HIS A 156 5.38 -6.40 -11.98
CA HIS A 156 4.39 -5.53 -11.32
C HIS A 156 3.92 -4.36 -12.22
N SER A 157 4.43 -4.25 -13.46
CA SER A 157 4.02 -3.19 -14.38
C SER A 157 2.53 -3.30 -14.74
N GLY A 158 1.81 -2.21 -14.59
CA GLY A 158 0.37 -2.13 -14.86
C GLY A 158 -0.53 -2.52 -13.70
N ARG A 159 0.02 -2.77 -12.52
CA ARG A 159 -0.76 -2.93 -11.29
C ARG A 159 -0.63 -1.67 -10.42
N VAL A 160 -1.68 -1.35 -9.68
CA VAL A 160 -1.73 -0.21 -8.75
C VAL A 160 -1.99 -0.71 -7.33
N SER A 161 -1.68 0.11 -6.33
CA SER A 161 -2.02 -0.22 -4.95
C SER A 161 -3.54 -0.33 -4.76
N ILE A 162 -3.98 -1.12 -3.78
CA ILE A 162 -5.40 -1.19 -3.43
C ILE A 162 -5.97 0.18 -3.07
N ALA A 163 -5.18 1.05 -2.43
CA ALA A 163 -5.62 2.40 -2.06
C ALA A 163 -5.87 3.29 -3.29
N ASP A 164 -4.99 3.22 -4.30
CA ASP A 164 -5.17 3.96 -5.54
C ASP A 164 -6.39 3.44 -6.32
N ALA A 165 -6.55 2.11 -6.38
CA ALA A 165 -7.71 1.50 -7.02
C ALA A 165 -9.03 1.91 -6.33
N GLU A 166 -9.08 1.90 -4.98
CA GLU A 166 -10.24 2.37 -4.22
C GLU A 166 -10.54 3.85 -4.44
N TYR A 167 -9.53 4.69 -4.47
CA TYR A 167 -9.71 6.11 -4.75
C TYR A 167 -10.36 6.35 -6.11
N GLU A 168 -9.89 5.67 -7.15
CA GLU A 168 -10.44 5.82 -8.50
C GLU A 168 -11.85 5.23 -8.61
N ILE A 169 -12.09 4.05 -8.03
CA ILE A 169 -13.42 3.43 -8.11
C ILE A 169 -14.47 4.21 -7.33
N ASN A 170 -14.13 4.78 -6.17
CA ASN A 170 -15.06 5.60 -5.41
C ASN A 170 -15.51 6.84 -6.20
N LYS A 171 -14.59 7.53 -6.88
CA LYS A 171 -14.93 8.64 -7.78
C LYS A 171 -15.82 8.21 -8.95
N LEU A 172 -15.51 7.06 -9.53
CA LEU A 172 -16.33 6.53 -10.62
C LEU A 172 -17.72 6.14 -10.10
N PHE A 173 -17.84 5.53 -8.92
CA PHE A 173 -19.13 5.19 -8.32
C PHE A 173 -19.95 6.44 -7.98
N ASP A 174 -19.32 7.49 -7.48
CA ASP A 174 -20.00 8.76 -7.24
C ASP A 174 -20.55 9.38 -8.54
N PHE A 175 -19.83 9.23 -9.65
CA PHE A 175 -20.32 9.61 -10.97
C PHE A 175 -21.46 8.69 -11.44
N MET A 176 -21.30 7.36 -11.32
CA MET A 176 -22.29 6.37 -11.76
C MET A 176 -23.62 6.46 -10.98
N LYS A 177 -23.62 6.91 -9.74
CA LYS A 177 -24.85 7.16 -8.94
C LYS A 177 -25.82 8.15 -9.60
N ASN A 178 -25.38 8.97 -10.53
CA ASN A 178 -26.22 9.92 -11.25
C ASN A 178 -27.07 9.26 -12.34
N ASP A 179 -26.73 8.02 -12.73
CA ASP A 179 -27.55 7.25 -13.66
C ASP A 179 -28.71 6.57 -12.92
N LYS A 180 -29.93 7.09 -13.12
CA LYS A 180 -31.16 6.59 -12.49
C LYS A 180 -31.56 5.20 -12.96
N ASN A 181 -31.00 4.70 -14.04
CA ASN A 181 -31.28 3.37 -14.57
C ASN A 181 -30.57 2.28 -13.78
N ILE A 182 -29.51 2.61 -13.03
CA ILE A 182 -28.75 1.63 -12.24
C ILE A 182 -29.60 1.16 -11.06
N ILE A 183 -29.83 -0.15 -11.01
CA ILE A 183 -30.54 -0.82 -9.92
C ILE A 183 -29.51 -1.25 -8.84
N LYS A 184 -28.39 -1.79 -9.29
CA LYS A 184 -27.33 -2.29 -8.42
C LYS A 184 -25.97 -2.16 -9.10
N ILE A 185 -24.95 -1.78 -8.32
CA ILE A 185 -23.55 -1.69 -8.75
C ILE A 185 -22.65 -2.24 -7.65
N GLU A 186 -21.70 -3.09 -8.03
CA GLU A 186 -20.75 -3.71 -7.10
C GLU A 186 -19.37 -3.85 -7.76
N VAL A 187 -18.33 -3.75 -6.94
CA VAL A 187 -16.97 -4.13 -7.35
C VAL A 187 -16.88 -5.65 -7.39
N ALA A 188 -16.11 -6.18 -8.33
CA ALA A 188 -15.77 -7.59 -8.43
C ALA A 188 -14.23 -7.77 -8.51
N GLY A 189 -13.75 -8.90 -9.00
CA GLY A 189 -12.35 -9.17 -9.27
C GLY A 189 -11.44 -9.09 -8.04
N SER A 190 -10.19 -8.76 -8.31
CA SER A 190 -9.15 -8.70 -7.29
C SER A 190 -9.37 -7.59 -6.26
N LEU A 191 -10.03 -6.50 -6.64
CA LEU A 191 -10.36 -5.40 -5.73
C LEU A 191 -11.39 -5.83 -4.69
N ARG A 192 -12.43 -6.59 -5.08
CA ARG A 192 -13.40 -7.15 -4.13
C ARG A 192 -12.77 -8.18 -3.20
N ARG A 193 -11.80 -8.96 -3.70
CA ARG A 193 -11.02 -9.89 -2.88
C ARG A 193 -9.95 -9.22 -2.02
N ARG A 194 -9.88 -7.90 -2.03
CA ARG A 194 -8.96 -7.09 -1.21
C ARG A 194 -7.48 -7.44 -1.43
N LYS A 195 -7.09 -7.70 -2.70
CA LYS A 195 -5.67 -7.90 -3.05
C LYS A 195 -4.86 -6.64 -2.81
N GLU A 196 -3.63 -6.76 -2.36
CA GLU A 196 -2.73 -5.62 -2.09
C GLU A 196 -2.42 -4.77 -3.32
N THR A 197 -2.46 -5.39 -4.51
CA THR A 197 -2.32 -4.70 -5.80
C THR A 197 -3.40 -5.14 -6.77
N ILE A 198 -3.85 -4.23 -7.61
CA ILE A 198 -4.96 -4.38 -8.55
C ILE A 198 -4.44 -4.18 -9.98
N GLY A 199 -4.70 -5.12 -10.88
CA GLY A 199 -4.34 -5.01 -12.30
C GLY A 199 -5.37 -4.24 -13.11
N ASP A 200 -6.63 -4.57 -12.88
CA ASP A 200 -7.81 -3.96 -13.47
C ASP A 200 -8.94 -3.92 -12.43
N ILE A 201 -9.88 -3.02 -12.62
CA ILE A 201 -11.06 -2.90 -11.76
C ILE A 201 -12.25 -3.48 -12.49
N ASP A 202 -12.81 -4.56 -11.96
CA ASP A 202 -14.04 -5.16 -12.45
C ASP A 202 -15.27 -4.57 -11.75
N ILE A 203 -16.25 -4.12 -12.51
CA ILE A 203 -17.53 -3.60 -12.01
C ILE A 203 -18.67 -4.43 -12.58
N LEU A 204 -19.57 -4.84 -11.72
CA LEU A 204 -20.81 -5.51 -12.09
C LEU A 204 -22.00 -4.59 -11.86
N VAL A 205 -22.87 -4.43 -12.86
CA VAL A 205 -24.03 -3.54 -12.81
C VAL A 205 -25.29 -4.27 -13.27
N ALA A 206 -26.40 -4.06 -12.57
CA ALA A 206 -27.75 -4.32 -13.04
C ALA A 206 -28.44 -3.00 -13.35
N SER A 207 -29.04 -2.87 -14.54
CA SER A 207 -29.65 -1.65 -15.02
C SER A 207 -30.95 -1.91 -15.76
N ASN A 208 -31.88 -0.96 -15.67
CA ASN A 208 -33.15 -0.94 -16.45
C ASN A 208 -32.91 -0.55 -17.92
N ASP A 209 -31.87 0.25 -18.20
CA ASP A 209 -31.47 0.63 -19.55
C ASP A 209 -29.97 0.44 -19.72
N THR A 210 -29.64 -0.70 -20.32
CA THR A 210 -28.24 -1.09 -20.51
C THR A 210 -27.47 -0.17 -21.45
N LYS A 211 -28.15 0.36 -22.48
CA LYS A 211 -27.57 1.26 -23.47
C LYS A 211 -27.20 2.61 -22.86
N GLU A 212 -28.12 3.22 -22.14
CA GLU A 212 -27.90 4.52 -21.49
C GLU A 212 -26.82 4.39 -20.40
N THR A 213 -26.86 3.32 -19.59
CA THR A 213 -25.84 3.07 -18.56
C THR A 213 -24.43 2.89 -19.16
N MET A 214 -24.32 2.20 -20.31
CA MET A 214 -23.02 2.07 -21.00
C MET A 214 -22.53 3.39 -21.58
N LEU A 215 -23.41 4.22 -22.14
CA LEU A 215 -23.08 5.56 -22.62
C LEU A 215 -22.64 6.46 -21.47
N HIS A 216 -23.36 6.40 -20.34
CA HIS A 216 -23.01 7.13 -19.13
C HIS A 216 -21.61 6.73 -18.64
N PHE A 217 -21.31 5.43 -18.51
CA PHE A 217 -20.02 4.93 -18.08
C PHE A 217 -18.85 5.46 -18.91
N ILE A 218 -18.93 5.37 -20.26
CA ILE A 218 -17.84 5.82 -21.15
C ILE A 218 -17.72 7.34 -21.22
N SER A 219 -18.73 8.10 -20.77
CA SER A 219 -18.69 9.57 -20.69
C SER A 219 -17.99 10.12 -19.45
N TYR A 220 -17.49 9.24 -18.56
CA TYR A 220 -16.80 9.67 -17.36
C TYR A 220 -15.60 10.55 -17.68
N ARG A 221 -15.53 11.74 -17.08
CA ARG A 221 -14.53 12.78 -17.41
C ARG A 221 -13.06 12.36 -17.29
N ASN A 222 -12.78 11.32 -16.47
CA ASN A 222 -11.43 10.81 -16.28
C ASN A 222 -11.08 9.65 -17.23
N VAL A 223 -11.92 9.34 -18.21
CA VAL A 223 -11.59 8.40 -19.29
C VAL A 223 -10.50 9.01 -20.15
N GLU A 224 -9.39 8.30 -20.32
CA GLU A 224 -8.34 8.63 -21.29
C GLU A 224 -8.62 7.97 -22.64
N LYS A 225 -9.05 6.69 -22.58
CA LYS A 225 -9.30 5.90 -23.80
C LYS A 225 -10.39 4.87 -23.55
N ILE A 226 -11.29 4.70 -24.52
CA ILE A 226 -12.22 3.58 -24.58
C ILE A 226 -11.50 2.43 -25.26
N LEU A 227 -11.32 1.30 -24.55
CA LEU A 227 -10.67 0.10 -25.06
C LEU A 227 -11.67 -0.81 -25.78
N ALA A 228 -12.88 -0.94 -25.24
CA ALA A 228 -13.97 -1.70 -25.81
C ALA A 228 -15.31 -1.08 -25.42
N HIS A 229 -16.29 -1.12 -26.30
CA HIS A 229 -17.66 -0.67 -26.04
C HIS A 229 -18.65 -1.61 -26.69
N GLY A 230 -19.55 -2.16 -25.88
CA GLY A 230 -20.60 -3.10 -26.31
C GLY A 230 -21.82 -3.01 -25.42
N ALA A 231 -22.88 -3.74 -25.78
CA ALA A 231 -24.17 -3.68 -25.09
C ALA A 231 -24.15 -4.17 -23.63
N THR A 232 -23.27 -5.15 -23.31
CA THR A 232 -23.19 -5.78 -21.98
C THR A 232 -21.81 -5.70 -21.35
N ARG A 233 -20.81 -5.24 -22.10
CA ARG A 233 -19.44 -5.06 -21.64
C ARG A 233 -18.81 -3.83 -22.26
N SER A 234 -18.15 -3.02 -21.44
CA SER A 234 -17.25 -1.97 -21.90
C SER A 234 -15.98 -1.96 -21.04
N SER A 235 -14.91 -1.48 -21.64
CA SER A 235 -13.60 -1.34 -20.97
C SER A 235 -13.06 0.04 -21.27
N ILE A 236 -12.61 0.74 -20.26
CA ILE A 236 -12.01 2.07 -20.34
C ILE A 236 -10.63 2.08 -19.70
N TRP A 237 -9.78 2.98 -20.17
CA TRP A 237 -8.53 3.33 -19.54
C TRP A 237 -8.68 4.70 -18.90
N LEU A 238 -8.44 4.78 -17.60
CA LEU A 238 -8.49 6.04 -16.86
C LEU A 238 -7.18 6.84 -17.06
N LYS A 239 -7.24 8.16 -16.85
CA LYS A 239 -6.06 9.04 -16.84
C LYS A 239 -5.02 8.61 -15.79
N SER A 240 -5.44 7.96 -14.72
CA SER A 240 -4.59 7.33 -13.70
C SER A 240 -3.91 6.04 -14.15
N LYS A 241 -4.06 5.64 -15.43
CA LYS A 241 -3.48 4.42 -16.03
C LYS A 241 -4.05 3.12 -15.43
N ILE A 242 -5.25 3.16 -14.92
CA ILE A 242 -5.99 1.99 -14.44
C ILE A 242 -7.03 1.60 -15.49
N GLN A 243 -7.11 0.32 -15.83
CA GLN A 243 -8.20 -0.22 -16.63
C GLN A 243 -9.41 -0.47 -15.75
N VAL A 244 -10.59 -0.12 -16.25
CA VAL A 244 -11.86 -0.43 -15.62
C VAL A 244 -12.76 -1.16 -16.60
N ASP A 245 -13.23 -2.33 -16.22
CA ASP A 245 -14.13 -3.18 -16.97
C ASP A 245 -15.51 -3.19 -16.30
N ILE A 246 -16.55 -2.81 -17.06
CA ILE A 246 -17.94 -2.89 -16.63
C ILE A 246 -18.64 -4.05 -17.33
N ARG A 247 -19.47 -4.78 -16.56
CA ARG A 247 -20.39 -5.78 -17.08
C ARG A 247 -21.80 -5.50 -16.62
N LEU A 248 -22.73 -5.48 -17.57
CA LEU A 248 -24.16 -5.40 -17.31
C LEU A 248 -24.77 -6.80 -17.31
N VAL A 249 -25.54 -7.09 -16.28
CA VAL A 249 -26.22 -8.37 -16.09
C VAL A 249 -27.66 -8.15 -15.64
N ASN A 250 -28.49 -9.14 -15.85
CA ASN A 250 -29.83 -9.13 -15.32
C ASN A 250 -29.82 -9.25 -13.79
N LEU A 251 -30.75 -8.60 -13.13
CA LEU A 251 -30.85 -8.64 -11.67
C LEU A 251 -31.02 -10.08 -11.13
N ASP A 252 -31.73 -10.94 -11.86
CA ASP A 252 -31.93 -12.34 -11.46
C ASP A 252 -30.66 -13.22 -11.57
N SER A 253 -29.65 -12.76 -12.31
CA SER A 253 -28.35 -13.40 -12.42
C SER A 253 -27.25 -12.67 -11.62
N PHE A 254 -27.60 -11.60 -10.92
CA PHE A 254 -26.61 -10.70 -10.32
C PHE A 254 -25.71 -11.40 -9.29
N GLY A 255 -26.29 -12.24 -8.43
CA GLY A 255 -25.54 -12.97 -7.40
C GLY A 255 -24.57 -13.99 -8.00
N ALA A 256 -25.00 -14.72 -9.02
CA ALA A 256 -24.16 -15.70 -9.71
C ALA A 256 -23.03 -15.02 -10.51
N ALA A 257 -23.33 -13.90 -11.18
CA ALA A 257 -22.33 -13.11 -11.86
C ALA A 257 -21.33 -12.50 -10.87
N LEU A 258 -21.81 -11.99 -9.74
CA LEU A 258 -20.94 -11.44 -8.69
C LEU A 258 -19.98 -12.51 -8.13
N GLN A 259 -20.48 -13.73 -7.87
CA GLN A 259 -19.67 -14.85 -7.48
C GLN A 259 -18.60 -15.16 -8.54
N TYR A 260 -19.01 -15.27 -9.81
CA TYR A 260 -18.15 -15.65 -10.93
C TYR A 260 -17.04 -14.60 -11.17
N PHE A 261 -17.41 -13.31 -11.27
CA PHE A 261 -16.47 -12.22 -11.55
C PHE A 261 -15.62 -11.83 -10.35
N THR A 262 -16.06 -12.14 -9.13
CA THR A 262 -15.21 -12.00 -7.94
C THR A 262 -13.99 -12.94 -8.02
N GLY A 263 -14.15 -14.17 -8.48
CA GLY A 263 -13.08 -15.17 -8.58
C GLY A 263 -12.66 -15.67 -7.18
N SER A 264 -11.39 -16.11 -6.98
CA SER A 264 -10.35 -16.26 -8.00
C SER A 264 -10.73 -17.27 -9.09
N LYS A 265 -9.88 -17.39 -10.11
CA LYS A 265 -10.08 -18.42 -11.14
C LYS A 265 -10.04 -19.82 -10.53
N GLU A 266 -9.08 -20.07 -9.65
CA GLU A 266 -8.85 -21.32 -8.95
C GLU A 266 -10.04 -21.67 -8.06
N HIS A 267 -10.50 -20.71 -7.25
CA HIS A 267 -11.71 -20.82 -6.44
C HIS A 267 -12.94 -21.20 -7.29
N ASN A 268 -13.14 -20.49 -8.41
CA ASN A 268 -14.27 -20.75 -9.31
C ASN A 268 -14.23 -22.16 -9.94
N VAL A 269 -13.04 -22.65 -10.31
CA VAL A 269 -12.88 -24.00 -10.84
C VAL A 269 -13.30 -25.04 -9.78
N LYS A 270 -12.83 -24.86 -8.56
CA LYS A 270 -13.11 -25.76 -7.45
C LYS A 270 -14.59 -25.74 -7.05
N LEU A 271 -15.19 -24.56 -6.92
CA LEU A 271 -16.61 -24.40 -6.60
C LEU A 271 -17.53 -25.01 -7.68
N ARG A 272 -17.15 -24.89 -8.96
CA ARG A 272 -17.87 -25.56 -10.07
C ARG A 272 -17.78 -27.08 -9.97
N ASN A 273 -16.64 -27.64 -9.56
CA ASN A 273 -16.50 -29.07 -9.35
C ASN A 273 -17.41 -29.57 -8.22
N VAL A 274 -17.53 -28.78 -7.12
CA VAL A 274 -18.50 -29.06 -6.06
C VAL A 274 -19.93 -29.01 -6.60
N ALA A 275 -20.29 -28.02 -7.41
CA ALA A 275 -21.60 -27.93 -8.03
C ALA A 275 -21.90 -29.18 -8.89
N ILE A 276 -20.95 -29.60 -9.71
CA ILE A 276 -21.09 -30.82 -10.55
C ILE A 276 -21.31 -32.05 -9.71
N SER A 277 -20.56 -32.25 -8.63
CA SER A 277 -20.69 -33.43 -7.73
C SER A 277 -22.05 -33.47 -7.03
N LYS A 278 -22.69 -32.30 -6.82
CA LYS A 278 -24.03 -32.17 -6.25
C LYS A 278 -25.16 -32.14 -7.28
N GLY A 279 -24.88 -32.42 -8.57
CA GLY A 279 -25.88 -32.46 -9.63
C GLY A 279 -26.31 -31.10 -10.16
N TYR A 280 -25.47 -30.06 -9.94
CA TYR A 280 -25.71 -28.68 -10.43
C TYR A 280 -24.72 -28.28 -11.53
N LYS A 281 -25.10 -27.23 -12.26
CA LYS A 281 -24.24 -26.47 -13.19
C LYS A 281 -24.17 -25.03 -12.70
N LEU A 282 -22.97 -24.56 -12.34
CA LEU A 282 -22.73 -23.17 -11.93
C LEU A 282 -22.08 -22.37 -13.07
N SER A 283 -22.62 -21.20 -13.35
CA SER A 283 -22.09 -20.21 -14.30
C SER A 283 -22.41 -18.81 -13.83
N GLU A 284 -21.97 -17.79 -14.57
CA GLU A 284 -22.29 -16.38 -14.32
C GLU A 284 -23.79 -16.07 -14.45
N TYR A 285 -24.58 -16.95 -15.05
CA TYR A 285 -26.04 -16.79 -15.22
C TYR A 285 -26.85 -17.41 -14.09
N GLY A 286 -26.27 -18.29 -13.30
CA GLY A 286 -26.95 -18.94 -12.19
C GLY A 286 -26.42 -20.33 -11.85
N LEU A 287 -27.01 -20.87 -10.78
CA LEU A 287 -26.91 -22.27 -10.38
C LEU A 287 -28.13 -23.02 -10.95
N PHE A 288 -27.92 -23.99 -11.82
CA PHE A 288 -28.95 -24.73 -12.51
C PHE A 288 -28.92 -26.21 -12.11
N ASN A 289 -30.06 -26.86 -12.04
CA ASN A 289 -30.12 -28.33 -11.96
C ASN A 289 -29.52 -28.91 -13.26
N ARG A 290 -28.64 -29.90 -13.14
CA ARG A 290 -27.93 -30.44 -14.30
C ARG A 290 -28.84 -31.28 -15.23
N GLY A 291 -29.88 -31.90 -14.68
CA GLY A 291 -30.79 -32.75 -15.45
C GLY A 291 -31.77 -31.99 -16.32
N ASP A 292 -32.49 -31.02 -15.75
CA ASP A 292 -33.58 -30.30 -16.42
C ASP A 292 -33.24 -28.83 -16.75
N LEU A 293 -32.02 -28.38 -16.41
CA LEU A 293 -31.50 -27.04 -16.59
C LEU A 293 -32.36 -25.93 -15.95
N LYS A 294 -33.23 -26.27 -14.99
CA LYS A 294 -33.99 -25.28 -14.26
C LYS A 294 -33.10 -24.47 -13.34
N LEU A 295 -33.30 -23.15 -13.32
CA LEU A 295 -32.63 -22.22 -12.43
C LEU A 295 -32.98 -22.57 -10.98
N LYS A 296 -31.97 -22.81 -10.16
CA LYS A 296 -32.07 -23.02 -8.73
C LYS A 296 -31.87 -21.72 -7.94
N GLU A 297 -30.83 -20.97 -8.30
CA GLU A 297 -30.49 -19.69 -7.71
C GLU A 297 -29.60 -18.86 -8.67
N GLY A 298 -29.78 -17.58 -8.72
CA GLY A 298 -28.95 -16.67 -9.56
C GLY A 298 -28.82 -15.29 -8.96
N LYS A 299 -29.83 -14.86 -8.20
CA LYS A 299 -29.96 -13.50 -7.70
C LYS A 299 -29.12 -13.24 -6.44
N ASP A 300 -29.02 -14.25 -5.59
CA ASP A 300 -28.35 -14.14 -4.28
C ASP A 300 -27.07 -14.98 -4.25
N GLU A 301 -25.92 -14.31 -4.21
CA GLU A 301 -24.61 -14.94 -4.12
C GLU A 301 -24.49 -15.82 -2.86
N LYS A 302 -25.00 -15.36 -1.72
CA LYS A 302 -24.89 -16.07 -0.44
C LYS A 302 -25.63 -17.41 -0.49
N LYS A 303 -26.82 -17.44 -1.06
CA LYS A 303 -27.61 -18.66 -1.24
C LYS A 303 -26.92 -19.70 -2.14
N ILE A 304 -26.19 -19.24 -3.17
CA ILE A 304 -25.39 -20.15 -4.01
C ILE A 304 -24.35 -20.90 -3.15
N TYR A 305 -23.64 -20.19 -2.29
CA TYR A 305 -22.68 -20.81 -1.38
C TYR A 305 -23.33 -21.73 -0.34
N GLU A 306 -24.45 -21.29 0.25
CA GLU A 306 -25.21 -22.10 1.21
C GLU A 306 -25.67 -23.45 0.60
N ILE A 307 -26.13 -23.45 -0.66
CA ILE A 307 -26.51 -24.68 -1.37
C ILE A 307 -25.30 -25.57 -1.65
N LEU A 308 -24.18 -24.97 -2.05
CA LEU A 308 -23.01 -25.73 -2.51
C LEU A 308 -22.08 -26.17 -1.38
N VAL A 309 -21.84 -25.31 -0.39
CA VAL A 309 -20.79 -25.54 0.63
C VAL A 309 -21.24 -25.18 2.05
N ASN A 310 -22.54 -25.05 2.29
CA ASN A 310 -23.20 -24.80 3.57
C ASN A 310 -23.01 -23.38 4.13
N ASN A 311 -21.90 -22.69 3.85
CA ASN A 311 -21.59 -21.38 4.37
C ASN A 311 -21.14 -20.42 3.27
N TYR A 312 -21.46 -19.15 3.46
CA TYR A 312 -20.90 -18.09 2.63
C TYR A 312 -19.40 -17.97 2.87
N ILE A 313 -18.64 -17.84 1.78
CA ILE A 313 -17.20 -17.61 1.83
C ILE A 313 -16.95 -16.13 1.52
N GLU A 314 -16.36 -15.42 2.45
CA GLU A 314 -16.00 -14.02 2.25
C GLU A 314 -15.06 -13.84 1.05
N PRO A 315 -15.21 -12.77 0.26
CA PRO A 315 -14.39 -12.56 -0.94
C PRO A 315 -12.88 -12.63 -0.68
N GLU A 316 -12.42 -12.14 0.46
CA GLU A 316 -11.02 -12.14 0.86
C GLU A 316 -10.41 -13.54 0.95
N LEU A 317 -11.22 -14.56 1.25
CA LEU A 317 -10.78 -15.94 1.39
C LEU A 317 -10.72 -16.72 0.07
N ARG A 318 -11.31 -16.21 -1.02
CA ARG A 318 -11.54 -16.93 -2.29
C ARG A 318 -10.26 -17.07 -3.14
N GLU A 319 -9.24 -17.75 -2.62
CA GLU A 319 -7.94 -17.94 -3.29
C GLU A 319 -7.51 -19.40 -3.41
N ASP A 320 -8.44 -20.37 -3.19
CA ASP A 320 -8.19 -21.81 -3.20
C ASP A 320 -7.14 -22.25 -2.17
N GLN A 321 -7.30 -21.77 -0.94
CA GLN A 321 -6.42 -22.07 0.20
C GLN A 321 -7.09 -23.01 1.24
N GLY A 322 -8.16 -23.73 0.84
CA GLY A 322 -8.92 -24.61 1.73
C GLY A 322 -10.24 -24.03 2.22
N GLU A 323 -10.63 -22.85 1.73
CA GLU A 323 -11.87 -22.16 2.15
C GLU A 323 -13.14 -22.93 1.77
N ILE A 324 -13.12 -23.65 0.64
CA ILE A 324 -14.27 -24.47 0.19
C ILE A 324 -14.46 -25.67 1.10
N GLU A 325 -13.40 -26.36 1.47
CA GLU A 325 -13.42 -27.46 2.42
C GLU A 325 -13.84 -27.01 3.82
N SER A 326 -13.32 -25.87 4.26
CA SER A 326 -13.65 -25.29 5.55
C SER A 326 -15.12 -24.86 5.62
N ALA A 327 -15.65 -24.25 4.55
CA ALA A 327 -17.06 -23.91 4.44
C ALA A 327 -17.95 -25.15 4.52
N THR A 328 -17.59 -26.22 3.80
CA THR A 328 -18.34 -27.48 3.79
C THR A 328 -18.37 -28.15 5.17
N LYS A 329 -17.30 -27.99 5.96
CA LYS A 329 -17.16 -28.54 7.32
C LYS A 329 -17.65 -27.60 8.43
N ASN A 330 -18.20 -26.44 8.10
CA ASN A 330 -18.56 -25.38 9.07
C ASN A 330 -17.38 -24.92 9.95
N SER A 331 -16.19 -24.85 9.36
CA SER A 331 -14.94 -24.51 10.04
C SER A 331 -14.23 -23.27 9.44
N LEU A 332 -14.98 -22.40 8.75
CA LEU A 332 -14.44 -21.11 8.33
C LEU A 332 -14.02 -20.27 9.55
N PRO A 333 -12.93 -19.48 9.44
CA PRO A 333 -12.50 -18.59 10.51
C PRO A 333 -13.53 -17.50 10.78
N ASN A 334 -13.66 -17.10 12.04
CA ASN A 334 -14.37 -15.88 12.40
C ASN A 334 -13.44 -14.68 12.16
N LEU A 335 -13.50 -14.13 10.94
CA LEU A 335 -12.59 -13.08 10.51
C LEU A 335 -12.78 -11.80 11.33
N ILE A 336 -11.67 -11.16 11.63
CA ILE A 336 -11.67 -9.84 12.28
C ILE A 336 -12.32 -8.79 11.38
N THR A 337 -12.81 -7.74 12.03
CA THR A 337 -13.36 -6.53 11.39
C THR A 337 -12.64 -5.30 11.90
N LEU A 338 -12.80 -4.16 11.23
CA LEU A 338 -12.21 -2.90 11.68
C LEU A 338 -12.66 -2.53 13.11
N SER A 339 -13.89 -2.87 13.50
CA SER A 339 -14.42 -2.62 14.86
C SER A 339 -13.76 -3.47 15.96
N ASP A 340 -13.05 -4.53 15.59
CA ASP A 340 -12.30 -5.37 16.52
C ASP A 340 -10.95 -4.75 16.90
N ILE A 341 -10.43 -3.82 16.08
CA ILE A 341 -9.19 -3.10 16.38
C ILE A 341 -9.46 -2.07 17.48
N LYS A 342 -8.71 -2.17 18.57
CA LYS A 342 -8.89 -1.31 19.75
C LYS A 342 -7.83 -0.24 19.90
N GLY A 343 -6.79 -0.27 19.06
CA GLY A 343 -5.73 0.72 19.07
C GLY A 343 -4.73 0.49 17.96
N ASP A 344 -3.79 1.40 17.87
CA ASP A 344 -2.69 1.41 16.92
C ASP A 344 -1.39 1.64 17.70
N LEU A 345 -0.42 0.76 17.55
CA LEU A 345 0.80 0.73 18.36
C LEU A 345 2.03 1.23 17.61
N GLN A 346 1.87 1.76 16.39
CA GLN A 346 2.97 2.38 15.66
C GLN A 346 2.49 3.61 14.90
N MET A 347 2.94 4.77 15.35
CA MET A 347 2.70 6.06 14.71
C MET A 347 3.77 7.08 15.10
N HIS A 348 3.99 8.05 14.21
CA HIS A 348 5.02 9.06 14.29
C HIS A 348 4.42 10.45 14.49
N THR A 349 5.16 11.31 15.16
CA THR A 349 4.71 12.67 15.51
C THR A 349 5.74 13.72 15.10
N THR A 350 5.46 14.99 15.39
CA THR A 350 6.41 16.09 15.16
C THR A 350 7.71 15.98 15.97
N PHE A 351 7.87 14.95 16.79
CA PHE A 351 9.13 14.65 17.47
C PHE A 351 10.16 14.01 16.52
N SER A 352 9.70 13.31 15.50
CA SER A 352 10.56 12.80 14.42
C SER A 352 10.14 13.38 13.06
N ASP A 353 9.46 12.65 12.23
CA ASP A 353 9.06 13.02 10.88
C ASP A 353 7.54 12.99 10.65
N GLY A 354 6.75 12.80 11.69
CA GLY A 354 5.30 12.94 11.63
C GLY A 354 4.84 14.40 11.53
N GLU A 355 3.64 14.60 11.00
CA GLU A 355 3.06 15.93 10.73
C GLU A 355 2.30 16.50 11.92
N ASN A 356 1.81 15.64 12.82
CA ASN A 356 0.90 16.00 13.90
C ASN A 356 1.52 15.82 15.29
N SER A 357 1.02 16.59 16.25
CA SER A 357 1.39 16.45 17.66
C SER A 357 0.79 15.17 18.27
N ILE A 358 1.36 14.71 19.39
CA ILE A 358 0.86 13.56 20.15
C ILE A 358 -0.62 13.72 20.48
N VAL A 359 -1.04 14.91 20.90
CA VAL A 359 -2.43 15.20 21.31
C VAL A 359 -3.39 15.13 20.11
N GLU A 360 -2.96 15.59 18.92
CA GLU A 360 -3.79 15.47 17.70
C GLU A 360 -3.94 14.02 17.27
N MET A 361 -2.86 13.23 17.32
CA MET A 361 -2.91 11.78 17.04
C MET A 361 -3.83 11.07 18.03
N ALA A 362 -3.75 11.40 19.34
CA ALA A 362 -4.61 10.81 20.36
C ALA A 362 -6.09 11.16 20.16
N LYS A 363 -6.41 12.43 19.83
CA LYS A 363 -7.79 12.85 19.52
C LYS A 363 -8.34 12.11 18.31
N LYS A 364 -7.56 11.98 17.24
CA LYS A 364 -7.97 11.19 16.07
C LYS A 364 -8.17 9.71 16.43
N GLY A 365 -7.36 9.15 17.35
CA GLY A 365 -7.56 7.79 17.87
C GLY A 365 -8.93 7.65 18.58
N ILE A 366 -9.35 8.63 19.38
CA ILE A 366 -10.68 8.65 20.00
C ILE A 366 -11.78 8.67 18.93
N ASP A 367 -11.66 9.53 17.91
CA ASP A 367 -12.62 9.64 16.80
C ASP A 367 -12.76 8.30 16.04
N LEU A 368 -11.68 7.54 15.93
CA LEU A 368 -11.66 6.19 15.32
C LEU A 368 -12.15 5.08 16.28
N GLY A 369 -12.47 5.41 17.54
CA GLY A 369 -12.96 4.47 18.55
C GLY A 369 -11.87 3.64 19.23
N TYR A 370 -10.59 4.06 19.12
CA TYR A 370 -9.47 3.40 19.76
C TYR A 370 -9.51 3.61 21.30
N LYS A 371 -9.00 2.63 22.02
CA LYS A 371 -8.81 2.65 23.46
C LYS A 371 -7.39 3.02 23.85
N TYR A 372 -6.46 2.80 22.95
CA TYR A 372 -5.04 3.11 23.12
C TYR A 372 -4.38 3.47 21.80
N ILE A 373 -3.30 4.23 21.90
CA ILE A 373 -2.33 4.45 20.83
C ILE A 373 -0.92 4.30 21.39
N GLY A 374 0.03 3.96 20.54
CA GLY A 374 1.45 3.93 20.86
C GLY A 374 2.21 4.93 20.00
N ILE A 375 2.91 5.86 20.64
CA ILE A 375 3.77 6.81 19.94
C ILE A 375 5.15 6.18 19.81
N THR A 376 5.65 6.09 18.56
CA THR A 376 6.84 5.31 18.21
C THR A 376 7.77 6.08 17.31
N ASP A 377 7.98 7.34 17.61
CA ASP A 377 8.91 8.16 16.85
C ASP A 377 10.27 7.47 16.67
N HIS A 378 10.98 7.78 15.59
CA HIS A 378 12.28 7.19 15.30
C HIS A 378 13.34 7.56 16.33
N PHE A 379 14.14 6.59 16.73
CA PHE A 379 15.28 6.79 17.64
C PHE A 379 16.63 6.49 16.97
N GLY A 380 17.67 7.16 17.46
CA GLY A 380 19.06 6.87 17.10
C GLY A 380 19.62 7.75 16.01
N LYS A 381 20.21 7.14 14.97
CA LYS A 381 21.03 7.86 13.98
C LYS A 381 20.32 8.15 12.65
N LEU A 382 19.03 7.90 12.54
CA LEU A 382 18.27 8.09 11.31
C LEU A 382 18.04 9.58 11.01
N LYS A 383 19.06 10.24 10.44
CA LYS A 383 19.03 11.69 10.16
C LYS A 383 17.91 12.12 9.20
N ILE A 384 17.48 11.23 8.30
CA ILE A 384 16.43 11.55 7.30
C ILE A 384 15.08 11.72 7.99
N ALA A 385 14.82 10.92 9.04
CA ALA A 385 13.59 10.96 9.80
C ALA A 385 13.67 11.84 11.06
N ASN A 386 14.69 12.70 11.19
CA ASN A 386 14.89 13.56 12.36
C ASN A 386 14.84 12.80 13.71
N ALA A 387 15.44 11.59 13.72
CA ALA A 387 15.35 10.66 14.84
C ALA A 387 15.80 11.24 16.18
N ILE A 388 15.08 10.90 17.22
CA ILE A 388 15.31 11.33 18.60
C ILE A 388 16.65 10.72 19.09
N ASN A 389 17.55 11.55 19.53
CA ASN A 389 18.80 11.14 20.16
C ASN A 389 18.67 11.05 21.68
N GLU A 390 19.72 10.59 22.36
CA GLU A 390 19.73 10.42 23.81
C GLU A 390 19.42 11.72 24.59
N SER A 391 19.82 12.89 24.08
CA SER A 391 19.57 14.17 24.74
C SER A 391 18.11 14.63 24.58
N GLY A 392 17.40 14.20 23.54
CA GLY A 392 15.99 14.49 23.30
C GLY A 392 15.03 13.55 24.02
N PHE A 393 15.51 12.39 24.48
CA PHE A 393 14.68 11.32 25.03
C PHE A 393 13.80 11.76 26.21
N GLU A 394 14.37 12.44 27.20
CA GLU A 394 13.63 12.91 28.38
C GLU A 394 12.49 13.87 28.00
N THR A 395 12.71 14.74 27.02
CA THR A 395 11.69 15.69 26.55
C THR A 395 10.55 14.94 25.86
N TYR A 396 10.89 13.97 25.03
CA TYR A 396 9.93 13.09 24.36
C TYR A 396 9.09 12.30 25.34
N LEU A 397 9.72 11.60 26.28
CA LEU A 397 9.01 10.78 27.28
C LEU A 397 8.06 11.63 28.13
N LYS A 398 8.51 12.81 28.57
CA LYS A 398 7.65 13.75 29.33
C LYS A 398 6.46 14.22 28.51
N ALA A 399 6.66 14.54 27.24
CA ALA A 399 5.57 14.98 26.35
C ALA A 399 4.50 13.89 26.18
N ILE A 400 4.88 12.62 25.99
CA ILE A 400 3.92 11.51 25.90
C ILE A 400 3.17 11.33 27.22
N ARG A 401 3.88 11.29 28.36
CA ARG A 401 3.26 11.14 29.68
C ARG A 401 2.33 12.31 30.02
N GLN A 402 2.61 13.51 29.51
CA GLN A 402 1.73 14.66 29.62
C GLN A 402 0.48 14.49 28.73
N ALA A 403 0.66 14.12 27.46
CA ALA A 403 -0.45 13.87 26.55
C ALA A 403 -1.39 12.76 27.04
N ASP A 404 -0.85 11.68 27.63
CA ASP A 404 -1.63 10.60 28.27
C ASP A 404 -2.54 11.12 29.39
N LYS A 405 -2.08 12.09 30.18
CA LYS A 405 -2.87 12.71 31.25
C LYS A 405 -3.91 13.70 30.70
N GLU A 406 -3.58 14.42 29.65
CA GLU A 406 -4.43 15.48 29.09
C GLU A 406 -5.53 14.96 28.16
N THR A 407 -5.35 13.76 27.57
CA THR A 407 -6.28 13.21 26.59
C THR A 407 -7.16 12.14 27.22
N ALA A 408 -8.25 12.58 27.86
CA ALA A 408 -9.21 11.66 28.48
C ALA A 408 -9.87 10.74 27.46
N GLY A 409 -10.02 9.46 27.81
CA GLY A 409 -10.74 8.47 27.00
C GLY A 409 -9.87 7.59 26.10
N ILE A 410 -8.56 7.83 26.06
CA ILE A 410 -7.60 7.01 25.35
C ILE A 410 -6.29 6.89 26.15
N LYS A 411 -5.68 5.72 26.15
CA LYS A 411 -4.35 5.50 26.72
C LYS A 411 -3.29 5.81 25.68
N VAL A 412 -2.27 6.63 26.04
CA VAL A 412 -1.14 6.94 25.18
C VAL A 412 0.11 6.26 25.72
N PHE A 413 0.60 5.25 25.01
CA PHE A 413 1.81 4.52 25.38
C PHE A 413 3.05 5.22 24.83
N ALA A 414 4.12 5.25 25.62
CA ALA A 414 5.43 5.70 25.21
C ALA A 414 6.24 4.53 24.66
N SER A 415 6.63 4.64 23.42
CA SER A 415 7.44 3.63 22.74
C SER A 415 8.47 4.32 21.83
N GLY A 416 9.20 3.55 21.05
CA GLY A 416 10.11 4.04 20.03
C GLY A 416 10.35 2.98 18.97
N GLU A 417 10.53 3.43 17.75
CA GLU A 417 10.97 2.60 16.64
C GLU A 417 12.50 2.57 16.62
N ILE A 418 13.07 1.42 16.98
CA ILE A 418 14.49 1.25 17.22
C ILE A 418 15.12 0.39 16.15
N GLU A 419 16.12 0.93 15.48
CA GLU A 419 16.90 0.21 14.46
C GLU A 419 17.64 -0.99 15.07
N ILE A 420 17.57 -2.13 14.41
CA ILE A 420 18.41 -3.30 14.67
C ILE A 420 19.71 -3.11 13.90
N ASP A 421 20.84 -3.04 14.57
CA ASP A 421 22.15 -2.92 13.92
C ASP A 421 22.54 -4.19 13.16
N LYS A 422 23.66 -4.17 12.43
CA LYS A 422 24.15 -5.33 11.66
C LYS A 422 24.44 -6.57 12.52
N ASN A 423 24.70 -6.37 13.80
CA ASN A 423 25.02 -7.45 14.74
C ASN A 423 23.77 -7.96 15.47
N GLY A 424 22.60 -7.37 15.23
CA GLY A 424 21.34 -7.70 15.88
C GLY A 424 21.11 -7.02 17.22
N ASP A 425 21.88 -5.98 17.56
CA ASP A 425 21.67 -5.17 18.74
C ASP A 425 20.77 -3.96 18.42
N LEU A 426 20.04 -3.45 19.43
CA LEU A 426 19.24 -2.24 19.28
C LEU A 426 20.14 -1.01 19.32
N GLU A 427 20.02 -0.12 18.33
CA GLU A 427 20.86 1.09 18.22
C GLU A 427 20.42 2.21 19.18
N PHE A 428 20.20 1.89 20.45
CA PHE A 428 19.93 2.89 21.50
C PHE A 428 20.34 2.37 22.89
N LYS A 429 20.51 3.29 23.86
CA LYS A 429 20.91 2.90 25.21
C LYS A 429 19.82 2.13 25.94
N LYS A 430 20.19 0.97 26.48
CA LYS A 430 19.28 0.06 27.16
C LYS A 430 18.56 0.74 28.35
N GLU A 431 19.27 1.53 29.14
CA GLU A 431 18.75 2.22 30.34
C GLU A 431 17.68 3.26 29.99
N LEU A 432 17.66 3.78 28.76
CA LEU A 432 16.63 4.66 28.26
C LEU A 432 15.45 3.85 27.72
N LEU A 433 15.73 2.77 26.98
CA LEU A 433 14.68 1.89 26.46
C LEU A 433 13.84 1.23 27.55
N GLU A 434 14.45 0.93 28.71
CA GLU A 434 13.75 0.36 29.88
C GLU A 434 12.69 1.31 30.50
N GLN A 435 12.69 2.60 30.13
CA GLN A 435 11.70 3.58 30.59
C GLN A 435 10.48 3.67 29.67
N LEU A 436 10.55 3.05 28.48
CA LEU A 436 9.43 2.96 27.54
C LEU A 436 8.44 1.87 27.99
N ASP A 437 7.20 1.98 27.54
CA ASP A 437 6.18 0.96 27.82
C ASP A 437 6.45 -0.32 27.00
N TYR A 438 6.99 -0.19 25.79
CA TYR A 438 7.46 -1.26 24.91
C TYR A 438 8.42 -0.72 23.86
N VAL A 439 9.09 -1.61 23.14
CA VAL A 439 10.02 -1.27 22.04
C VAL A 439 9.56 -1.96 20.75
N ILE A 440 9.56 -1.21 19.67
CA ILE A 440 9.44 -1.73 18.31
C ILE A 440 10.83 -1.84 17.69
N ALA A 441 11.15 -3.03 17.24
CA ALA A 441 12.40 -3.29 16.53
C ALA A 441 12.20 -3.25 15.02
N VAL A 442 13.13 -2.63 14.29
CA VAL A 442 12.98 -2.37 12.85
C VAL A 442 14.31 -2.51 12.10
N ILE A 443 14.24 -2.73 10.79
CA ILE A 443 15.39 -2.75 9.88
C ILE A 443 15.16 -1.78 8.72
N HIS A 444 15.84 -0.64 8.75
CA HIS A 444 15.88 0.31 7.63
C HIS A 444 17.18 0.24 6.85
N PHE A 445 18.28 -0.14 7.49
CA PHE A 445 19.62 -0.14 6.91
C PHE A 445 20.19 -1.54 6.72
N SER A 446 21.18 -1.62 5.85
CA SER A 446 21.89 -2.89 5.59
C SER A 446 20.94 -4.03 5.18
N THR A 447 19.94 -3.70 4.36
CA THR A 447 18.90 -4.63 3.89
C THR A 447 19.41 -5.68 2.90
N LYS A 448 20.63 -5.50 2.35
CA LYS A 448 21.25 -6.43 1.37
C LYS A 448 22.21 -7.41 2.04
N MET A 449 21.85 -7.94 3.20
CA MET A 449 22.59 -9.02 3.86
C MET A 449 22.20 -10.38 3.28
N ALA A 450 23.09 -11.38 3.39
CA ALA A 450 22.75 -12.75 3.07
C ALA A 450 21.62 -13.28 3.98
N LYS A 451 20.75 -14.15 3.45
CA LYS A 451 19.58 -14.69 4.17
C LYS A 451 19.94 -15.19 5.58
N VAL A 452 21.03 -15.95 5.72
CA VAL A 452 21.48 -16.52 7.00
C VAL A 452 21.89 -15.42 7.99
N GLU A 453 22.58 -14.40 7.52
CA GLU A 453 23.02 -13.27 8.37
C GLU A 453 21.83 -12.42 8.81
N MET A 454 20.90 -12.13 7.90
CA MET A 454 19.68 -11.40 8.21
C MET A 454 18.82 -12.16 9.23
N THR A 455 18.68 -13.48 9.07
CA THR A 455 17.97 -14.34 10.03
C THR A 455 18.58 -14.23 11.43
N LYS A 456 19.90 -14.36 11.56
CA LYS A 456 20.60 -14.25 12.85
C LYS A 456 20.44 -12.85 13.46
N ARG A 457 20.53 -11.79 12.65
CA ARG A 457 20.32 -10.40 13.06
C ARG A 457 18.96 -10.22 13.70
N ILE A 458 17.89 -10.65 13.02
CA ILE A 458 16.51 -10.55 13.52
C ILE A 458 16.35 -11.37 14.79
N ILE A 459 16.75 -12.64 14.78
CA ILE A 459 16.59 -13.54 15.94
C ILE A 459 17.26 -12.97 17.19
N LYS A 460 18.47 -12.39 17.05
CA LYS A 460 19.15 -11.77 18.20
C LYS A 460 18.35 -10.59 18.76
N ALA A 461 17.80 -9.74 17.91
CA ALA A 461 16.96 -8.63 18.34
C ALA A 461 15.66 -9.11 19.03
N LEU A 462 14.98 -10.13 18.50
CA LEU A 462 13.77 -10.69 19.10
C LEU A 462 14.01 -11.28 20.50
N ARG A 463 15.22 -11.76 20.80
CA ARG A 463 15.59 -12.26 22.13
C ARG A 463 15.86 -11.16 23.16
N ASN A 464 15.83 -9.90 22.73
CA ASN A 464 15.89 -8.79 23.68
C ASN A 464 14.52 -8.63 24.36
N PRO A 465 14.42 -8.72 25.70
CA PRO A 465 13.15 -8.74 26.42
C PRO A 465 12.34 -7.44 26.32
N LEU A 466 12.98 -6.34 25.89
CA LEU A 466 12.32 -5.06 25.68
C LEU A 466 11.50 -5.04 24.37
N VAL A 467 11.89 -5.83 23.37
CA VAL A 467 11.22 -5.90 22.07
C VAL A 467 9.88 -6.60 22.22
N LYS A 468 8.81 -5.94 21.81
CA LYS A 468 7.45 -6.48 21.81
C LYS A 468 6.85 -6.62 20.43
N ILE A 469 7.34 -5.85 19.46
CA ILE A 469 6.85 -5.84 18.07
C ILE A 469 8.07 -5.83 17.14
N LEU A 470 8.03 -6.66 16.09
CA LEU A 470 8.89 -6.54 14.91
C LEU A 470 8.11 -5.81 13.83
N ALA A 471 8.48 -4.56 13.55
CA ALA A 471 7.80 -3.71 12.58
C ALA A 471 8.16 -4.09 11.14
N HIS A 472 7.17 -3.95 10.22
CA HIS A 472 7.29 -4.22 8.78
C HIS A 472 8.40 -5.25 8.46
N PRO A 473 8.19 -6.52 8.88
CA PRO A 473 9.26 -7.51 9.08
C PRO A 473 10.08 -7.86 7.85
N THR A 474 9.57 -7.62 6.62
CA THR A 474 10.32 -7.85 5.38
C THR A 474 10.96 -6.58 4.82
N GLY A 475 10.56 -5.40 5.30
CA GLY A 475 11.02 -4.11 4.79
C GLY A 475 10.68 -3.85 3.33
N ARG A 476 9.70 -4.56 2.77
CA ARG A 476 9.24 -4.36 1.39
C ARG A 476 8.57 -3.00 1.18
N LEU A 477 8.64 -2.50 -0.04
CA LEU A 477 7.80 -1.39 -0.52
C LEU A 477 7.17 -1.84 -1.84
N ILE A 478 5.83 -1.88 -1.88
CA ILE A 478 5.07 -2.28 -3.06
C ILE A 478 5.45 -1.36 -4.23
N ASP A 479 5.69 -1.94 -5.41
CA ASP A 479 6.11 -1.28 -6.64
C ASP A 479 7.48 -0.55 -6.61
N GLN A 480 8.23 -0.61 -5.50
CA GLN A 480 9.53 0.04 -5.37
C GLN A 480 10.68 -0.93 -5.10
N ARG A 481 10.53 -1.81 -4.11
CA ARG A 481 11.55 -2.80 -3.77
C ARG A 481 10.95 -4.05 -3.14
N PRO A 482 11.50 -5.23 -3.42
CA PRO A 482 11.16 -6.46 -2.70
C PRO A 482 11.60 -6.35 -1.25
N GLY A 483 11.03 -7.19 -0.40
CA GLY A 483 11.52 -7.38 0.97
C GLY A 483 12.91 -8.02 0.99
N PHE A 484 13.63 -7.85 2.09
CA PHE A 484 14.87 -8.60 2.31
C PHE A 484 14.57 -10.06 2.68
N GLU A 485 15.51 -10.94 2.34
CA GLU A 485 15.35 -12.36 2.58
C GLU A 485 15.83 -12.76 3.98
N PHE A 486 15.01 -13.53 4.70
CA PHE A 486 15.37 -14.20 5.95
C PHE A 486 14.62 -15.55 6.04
N ASP A 487 14.99 -16.40 6.98
CA ASP A 487 14.28 -17.65 7.24
C ASP A 487 13.04 -17.37 8.10
N HIS A 488 11.88 -17.33 7.42
CA HIS A 488 10.61 -17.02 8.07
C HIS A 488 10.25 -18.06 9.15
N GLN A 489 10.57 -19.34 8.94
CA GLN A 489 10.25 -20.39 9.92
C GLN A 489 11.06 -20.22 11.19
N GLU A 490 12.37 -19.97 11.07
CA GLU A 490 13.23 -19.73 12.23
C GLU A 490 12.83 -18.46 12.98
N VAL A 491 12.62 -17.36 12.26
CA VAL A 491 12.24 -16.07 12.87
C VAL A 491 10.88 -16.15 13.55
N PHE A 492 9.88 -16.72 12.90
CA PHE A 492 8.52 -16.85 13.46
C PHE A 492 8.49 -17.78 14.67
N LYS A 493 9.29 -18.85 14.66
CA LYS A 493 9.46 -19.71 15.83
C LYS A 493 9.97 -18.90 17.03
N VAL A 494 11.03 -18.09 16.85
CA VAL A 494 11.60 -17.27 17.91
C VAL A 494 10.62 -16.17 18.34
N ALA A 495 9.95 -15.51 17.40
CA ALA A 495 8.94 -14.51 17.72
C ALA A 495 7.84 -15.06 18.65
N LYS A 496 7.38 -16.30 18.37
CA LYS A 496 6.44 -17.00 19.25
C LYS A 496 7.04 -17.33 20.63
N GLU A 497 8.27 -17.88 20.65
CA GLU A 497 8.96 -18.26 21.90
C GLU A 497 9.18 -17.06 22.81
N GLU A 498 9.57 -15.91 22.25
CA GLU A 498 9.85 -14.66 22.97
C GLU A 498 8.59 -13.77 23.16
N ASN A 499 7.43 -14.23 22.68
CA ASN A 499 6.17 -13.48 22.71
C ASN A 499 6.28 -12.08 22.05
N VAL A 500 7.01 -12.00 20.92
CA VAL A 500 7.11 -10.81 20.09
C VAL A 500 6.05 -10.88 18.99
N ALA A 501 5.21 -9.84 18.87
CA ALA A 501 4.23 -9.76 17.81
C ALA A 501 4.87 -9.38 16.48
N LEU A 502 4.36 -9.98 15.39
CA LEU A 502 4.75 -9.63 14.04
C LEU A 502 3.78 -8.59 13.48
N GLU A 503 4.29 -7.51 12.96
CA GLU A 503 3.45 -6.46 12.43
C GLU A 503 2.81 -6.84 11.09
N ILE A 504 1.56 -6.42 10.92
CA ILE A 504 0.90 -6.19 9.65
C ILE A 504 0.84 -4.68 9.49
N ASN A 505 1.83 -4.08 8.86
CA ASN A 505 1.88 -2.67 8.58
C ASN A 505 0.79 -2.30 7.56
N ALA A 506 -0.14 -1.45 7.95
CA ALA A 506 -1.32 -1.12 7.15
C ALA A 506 -1.07 -0.02 6.11
N HIS A 507 0.14 0.55 6.06
CA HIS A 507 0.47 1.56 5.06
C HIS A 507 0.37 0.96 3.65
N PRO A 508 -0.41 1.54 2.71
CA PRO A 508 -0.73 0.93 1.41
C PRO A 508 0.49 0.63 0.53
N LYS A 509 1.61 1.33 0.75
CA LYS A 509 2.87 1.06 0.05
C LYS A 509 3.68 -0.08 0.67
N ARG A 510 3.30 -0.58 1.85
CA ARG A 510 3.99 -1.68 2.55
C ARG A 510 3.15 -2.94 2.59
N LEU A 511 2.02 -2.92 3.32
CA LEU A 511 1.18 -4.08 3.66
C LEU A 511 2.04 -5.28 4.11
N ASP A 512 2.88 -5.05 5.10
CA ASP A 512 3.98 -5.94 5.52
C ASP A 512 3.83 -6.32 7.01
N LEU A 513 3.65 -7.57 7.33
CA LEU A 513 3.62 -8.79 6.50
C LEU A 513 2.45 -8.82 5.51
N ASN A 514 2.69 -9.47 4.36
CA ASN A 514 1.62 -9.77 3.41
C ASN A 514 0.70 -10.90 3.90
N ASP A 515 -0.41 -11.13 3.18
CA ASP A 515 -1.40 -12.16 3.49
C ASP A 515 -0.79 -13.58 3.64
N LYS A 516 0.15 -13.95 2.77
CA LYS A 516 0.77 -15.29 2.79
C LYS A 516 1.68 -15.49 4.00
N LEU A 517 2.55 -14.52 4.28
CA LEU A 517 3.45 -14.61 5.44
C LEU A 517 2.69 -14.49 6.75
N THR A 518 1.67 -13.64 6.80
CA THR A 518 0.76 -13.54 7.95
C THR A 518 0.05 -14.87 8.21
N TYR A 519 -0.45 -15.54 7.17
CA TYR A 519 -1.06 -16.86 7.31
C TYR A 519 -0.08 -17.89 7.90
N ILE A 520 1.16 -17.93 7.39
CA ILE A 520 2.21 -18.83 7.94
C ILE A 520 2.47 -18.50 9.42
N ALA A 521 2.58 -17.22 9.76
CA ALA A 521 2.85 -16.78 11.12
C ALA A 521 1.76 -17.24 12.11
N ILE A 522 0.47 -17.05 11.77
CA ILE A 522 -0.64 -17.47 12.65
C ILE A 522 -0.76 -18.99 12.76
N VAL A 523 -0.51 -19.73 11.67
CA VAL A 523 -0.48 -21.20 11.71
C VAL A 523 0.64 -21.71 12.62
N MET A 524 1.78 -21.02 12.67
CA MET A 524 2.87 -21.33 13.60
C MET A 524 2.55 -20.90 15.04
N GLY A 525 1.47 -20.14 15.27
CA GLY A 525 1.00 -19.68 16.58
C GLY A 525 1.64 -18.37 17.05
N CYS A 526 2.16 -17.56 16.11
CA CYS A 526 2.58 -16.21 16.40
C CYS A 526 1.39 -15.30 16.68
N LYS A 527 1.58 -14.27 17.50
CA LYS A 527 0.69 -13.13 17.57
C LYS A 527 1.04 -12.15 16.45
N VAL A 528 0.02 -11.51 15.90
CA VAL A 528 0.19 -10.41 14.95
C VAL A 528 -0.43 -9.14 15.52
N VAL A 529 0.08 -7.99 15.10
CA VAL A 529 -0.47 -6.67 15.42
C VAL A 529 -0.67 -5.90 14.13
N ILE A 530 -1.76 -5.15 14.04
CA ILE A 530 -2.01 -4.30 12.87
C ILE A 530 -1.75 -2.87 13.31
N ASN A 531 -0.80 -2.22 12.63
CA ASN A 531 -0.43 -0.83 12.89
C ASN A 531 -0.43 -0.05 11.58
N THR A 532 -0.67 1.25 11.66
CA THR A 532 -0.73 2.09 10.45
C THR A 532 0.62 2.64 10.03
N ASP A 533 1.60 2.73 10.96
CA ASP A 533 2.86 3.44 10.71
C ASP A 533 2.58 4.89 10.26
N SER A 534 1.54 5.49 10.90
CA SER A 534 0.99 6.79 10.51
C SER A 534 1.95 7.92 10.83
N HIS A 535 2.18 8.78 9.85
CA HIS A 535 2.91 10.04 9.99
C HIS A 535 1.95 11.24 10.00
N SER A 536 0.66 10.99 9.85
CA SER A 536 -0.39 12.01 9.97
C SER A 536 -1.71 11.41 10.48
N ILE A 537 -2.59 12.28 11.00
CA ILE A 537 -3.95 11.88 11.42
C ILE A 537 -4.77 11.24 10.30
N ARG A 538 -4.48 11.58 9.03
CA ARG A 538 -5.17 11.00 7.86
C ARG A 538 -4.74 9.54 7.63
N GLU A 539 -3.47 9.25 7.82
CA GLU A 539 -2.93 7.92 7.59
C GLU A 539 -3.42 6.88 8.61
N MET A 540 -3.91 7.31 9.78
CA MET A 540 -4.55 6.41 10.74
C MET A 540 -5.78 5.68 10.15
N GLU A 541 -6.42 6.22 9.11
CA GLU A 541 -7.50 5.57 8.37
C GLU A 541 -7.03 4.40 7.50
N ASN A 542 -5.71 4.25 7.29
CA ASN A 542 -5.12 3.13 6.58
C ASN A 542 -5.28 1.79 7.33
N MET A 543 -5.63 1.81 8.63
CA MET A 543 -5.89 0.61 9.43
C MET A 543 -6.74 -0.43 8.69
N ARG A 544 -7.71 0.00 7.89
CA ARG A 544 -8.58 -0.86 7.08
C ARG A 544 -7.81 -1.75 6.11
N PHE A 545 -6.71 -1.28 5.54
CA PHE A 545 -5.90 -2.08 4.61
C PHE A 545 -5.11 -3.18 5.34
N GLY A 546 -4.66 -2.91 6.57
CA GLY A 546 -4.08 -3.94 7.43
C GLY A 546 -5.10 -4.99 7.84
N VAL A 547 -6.33 -4.58 8.13
CA VAL A 547 -7.46 -5.49 8.38
C VAL A 547 -7.75 -6.35 7.14
N ASP A 548 -7.71 -5.79 5.93
CA ASP A 548 -7.88 -6.54 4.69
C ASP A 548 -6.82 -7.64 4.53
N VAL A 549 -5.54 -7.31 4.79
CA VAL A 549 -4.44 -8.29 4.78
C VAL A 549 -4.69 -9.40 5.81
N ALA A 550 -5.08 -9.02 7.02
CA ALA A 550 -5.34 -9.96 8.10
C ALA A 550 -6.54 -10.89 7.78
N ARG A 551 -7.63 -10.35 7.21
CA ARG A 551 -8.79 -11.16 6.75
C ARG A 551 -8.39 -12.15 5.67
N ARG A 552 -7.60 -11.71 4.69
CA ARG A 552 -7.04 -12.59 3.64
C ARG A 552 -6.14 -13.68 4.20
N ALA A 553 -5.47 -13.41 5.31
CA ALA A 553 -4.61 -14.34 6.04
C ALA A 553 -5.36 -15.20 7.07
N TRP A 554 -6.69 -15.18 7.11
CA TRP A 554 -7.51 -15.96 8.05
C TRP A 554 -7.33 -15.59 9.53
N VAL A 555 -6.87 -14.37 9.82
CA VAL A 555 -6.65 -13.91 11.19
C VAL A 555 -7.96 -13.82 11.96
N GLN A 556 -7.97 -14.36 13.16
CA GLN A 556 -9.04 -14.30 14.14
C GLN A 556 -8.59 -13.45 15.36
N LYS A 557 -9.53 -13.04 16.22
CA LYS A 557 -9.25 -12.17 17.36
C LYS A 557 -8.19 -12.71 18.33
N ASP A 558 -8.18 -14.01 18.52
CA ASP A 558 -7.23 -14.69 19.41
C ASP A 558 -5.79 -14.67 18.88
N SER A 559 -5.60 -14.44 17.59
CA SER A 559 -4.28 -14.29 16.97
C SER A 559 -3.75 -12.84 17.03
N LEU A 560 -4.60 -11.86 17.38
CA LEU A 560 -4.16 -10.47 17.52
C LEU A 560 -3.44 -10.25 18.87
N LEU A 561 -2.40 -9.40 18.83
CA LEU A 561 -1.91 -8.76 20.04
C LEU A 561 -2.93 -7.68 20.44
N MET A 562 -3.59 -7.88 21.54
CA MET A 562 -4.49 -6.90 22.16
C MET A 562 -3.94 -6.52 23.52
N ILE A 563 -4.06 -5.25 23.87
CA ILE A 563 -3.68 -4.75 25.18
C ILE A 563 -4.97 -4.56 25.99
N ASP A 564 -5.06 -5.27 27.09
CA ASP A 564 -6.13 -5.06 28.08
C ASP A 564 -5.75 -3.83 28.91
N ILE A 565 -6.63 -2.82 28.91
CA ILE A 565 -6.46 -1.54 29.62
C ILE A 565 -7.42 -1.48 30.81
#